data_9dd55696f484f806ce44e4204e5f1a15
#
_entry.id   9dd55696f484f806ce44e4204e5f1a15
#
_cell.length_a   1.000
_cell.length_b   1.000
_cell.length_c   1.000
_cell.angle_alpha   90.00
_cell.angle_beta   90.00
_cell.angle_gamma   90.00
#
_symmetry.space_group_name_H-M   'P 1'
#
loop_
_entity.id
_entity.type
_entity.pdbx_description
1 polymer ?
#
loop_
_entity_poly.entity_id
_entity_poly.type
_entity_poly.pdbx_seq_one_letter_code
_entity_poly.pdbx_strand_id
1 'polypeptide(L)'
;MKVQVINLSNNKLPQYETPMSAGMDIRADFSRVTVDNPIKAYGDCEVVFASPKMDGNKVTMLRLDPGARALIPTGLKIALPTTDSDCEFIYECQVRPRSGLALKKGITVLNTPGTVDADYRNEIHVILINQGHEAVWIEDKERIAQLVFTTVAKAEWEEVARLDETERKGGFGHTDEK
;
A
#
# COMPACT_ATOMS: atom_id res chain seq x y z
N MET A 1 15.30 12.67 6.62
CA MET A 1 14.38 13.09 5.53
C MET A 1 13.13 13.71 6.14
N LYS A 2 12.67 14.86 5.64
CA LYS A 2 11.40 15.47 6.05
C LYS A 2 10.37 15.19 4.95
N VAL A 3 9.20 14.66 5.32
CA VAL A 3 8.09 14.37 4.41
C VAL A 3 6.95 15.32 4.76
N GLN A 4 6.42 16.04 3.77
CA GLN A 4 5.21 16.83 3.96
C GLN A 4 4.00 15.89 3.93
N VAL A 5 3.01 16.15 4.76
CA VAL A 5 1.81 15.31 4.85
C VAL A 5 0.56 16.16 5.00
N ILE A 6 -0.50 15.78 4.29
CA ILE A 6 -1.87 16.23 4.54
C ILE A 6 -2.63 15.02 5.07
N ASN A 7 -3.22 15.15 6.25
CA ASN A 7 -4.08 14.14 6.84
C ASN A 7 -5.55 14.58 6.72
N LEU A 8 -6.29 13.92 5.85
CA LEU A 8 -7.72 14.13 5.63
C LEU A 8 -8.58 13.22 6.51
N SER A 9 -7.94 12.24 7.19
CA SER A 9 -8.62 11.26 8.04
C SER A 9 -8.76 11.76 9.48
N ASN A 10 -9.56 11.03 10.26
CA ASN A 10 -9.60 11.16 11.72
C ASN A 10 -8.57 10.28 12.43
N ASN A 11 -7.69 9.61 11.68
CA ASN A 11 -6.62 8.78 12.23
C ASN A 11 -5.44 9.64 12.68
N LYS A 12 -4.69 9.15 13.66
CA LYS A 12 -3.38 9.73 13.97
C LYS A 12 -2.42 9.49 12.80
N LEU A 13 -1.45 10.38 12.61
CA LEU A 13 -0.39 10.16 11.63
C LEU A 13 0.35 8.84 11.93
N PRO A 14 0.77 8.12 10.88
CA PRO A 14 1.65 6.96 11.03
C PRO A 14 2.92 7.32 11.80
N GLN A 15 3.38 6.41 12.63
CA GLN A 15 4.62 6.58 13.39
C GLN A 15 5.36 5.24 13.49
N TYR A 16 6.66 5.31 13.69
CA TYR A 16 7.47 4.13 14.00
C TYR A 16 7.15 3.63 15.40
N GLU A 17 6.79 2.36 15.53
CA GLU A 17 6.45 1.75 16.83
C GLU A 17 7.69 1.58 17.72
N THR A 18 8.87 1.41 17.14
CA THR A 18 10.15 1.33 17.83
C THR A 18 11.22 2.15 17.08
N PRO A 19 12.32 2.56 17.73
CA PRO A 19 13.40 3.31 17.08
C PRO A 19 14.03 2.59 15.88
N MET A 20 13.93 1.27 15.81
CA MET A 20 14.49 0.45 14.73
C MET A 20 13.44 -0.10 13.74
N SER A 21 12.19 0.31 13.88
CA SER A 21 11.16 -0.06 12.91
C SER A 21 11.46 0.55 11.54
N ALA A 22 11.37 -0.24 10.48
CA ALA A 22 11.54 0.23 9.10
C ALA A 22 10.25 0.77 8.48
N GLY A 23 9.10 0.34 8.98
CA GLY A 23 7.78 0.72 8.47
C GLY A 23 6.91 1.39 9.52
N MET A 24 5.97 2.21 9.05
CA MET A 24 4.92 2.84 9.85
C MET A 24 3.58 2.27 9.44
N ASP A 25 2.80 1.74 10.38
CA ASP A 25 1.46 1.22 10.07
C ASP A 25 0.52 2.33 9.59
N ILE A 26 -0.21 2.09 8.51
CA ILE A 26 -1.29 2.95 8.01
C ILE A 26 -2.64 2.27 8.20
N ARG A 27 -3.68 3.12 8.32
CA ARG A 27 -5.01 2.68 8.67
C ARG A 27 -6.00 2.95 7.55
N ALA A 28 -7.03 2.10 7.47
CA ALA A 28 -8.21 2.39 6.68
C ALA A 28 -8.87 3.68 7.19
N ASP A 29 -9.41 4.48 6.28
CA ASP A 29 -10.21 5.66 6.59
C ASP A 29 -11.53 5.61 5.82
N PHE A 30 -12.58 5.21 6.51
CA PHE A 30 -13.93 5.18 5.94
C PHE A 30 -14.75 6.45 6.24
N SER A 31 -14.14 7.43 6.91
CA SER A 31 -14.86 8.65 7.34
C SER A 31 -15.42 9.48 6.17
N ARG A 32 -14.87 9.31 4.96
CA ARG A 32 -15.24 10.00 3.73
C ARG A 32 -15.88 9.08 2.68
N VAL A 33 -16.10 7.82 3.04
CA VAL A 33 -16.78 6.85 2.19
C VAL A 33 -18.28 7.00 2.38
N THR A 34 -18.99 7.20 1.27
CA THR A 34 -20.45 7.39 1.24
C THR A 34 -21.05 6.62 0.07
N VAL A 35 -22.37 6.62 -0.05
CA VAL A 35 -23.09 6.03 -1.20
C VAL A 35 -22.66 6.69 -2.51
N ASP A 36 -22.44 8.02 -2.49
CA ASP A 36 -22.03 8.80 -3.67
C ASP A 36 -20.51 8.71 -3.95
N ASN A 37 -19.72 8.32 -2.95
CA ASN A 37 -18.28 8.11 -3.07
C ASN A 37 -17.89 6.75 -2.45
N PRO A 38 -18.28 5.64 -3.10
CA PRO A 38 -18.07 4.30 -2.55
C PRO A 38 -16.61 3.85 -2.67
N ILE A 39 -16.27 2.83 -1.88
CA ILE A 39 -15.02 2.07 -2.05
C ILE A 39 -15.07 1.35 -3.40
N LYS A 40 -14.02 1.51 -4.22
CA LYS A 40 -13.87 0.72 -5.44
C LYS A 40 -13.45 -0.70 -5.07
N ALA A 41 -14.30 -1.66 -5.39
CA ALA A 41 -14.07 -3.07 -5.07
C ALA A 41 -14.42 -3.97 -6.26
N TYR A 42 -13.81 -5.16 -6.29
CA TYR A 42 -13.98 -6.16 -7.34
C TYR A 42 -14.06 -7.56 -6.70
N GLY A 43 -14.92 -8.42 -7.23
CA GLY A 43 -15.30 -9.69 -6.62
C GLY A 43 -16.40 -9.48 -5.57
N ASP A 44 -16.65 -10.49 -4.76
CA ASP A 44 -17.69 -10.45 -3.74
C ASP A 44 -17.24 -9.59 -2.54
N CYS A 45 -17.76 -8.38 -2.48
CA CYS A 45 -17.46 -7.39 -1.45
C CYS A 45 -18.76 -6.82 -0.89
N GLU A 46 -18.80 -6.56 0.41
CA GLU A 46 -19.93 -5.92 1.08
C GLU A 46 -19.47 -4.72 1.89
N VAL A 47 -20.10 -3.57 1.68
CA VAL A 47 -19.86 -2.36 2.48
C VAL A 47 -20.95 -2.26 3.54
N VAL A 48 -20.55 -2.22 4.82
CA VAL A 48 -21.48 -2.12 5.95
C VAL A 48 -21.52 -0.69 6.46
N PHE A 49 -22.72 -0.13 6.48
CA PHE A 49 -22.99 1.19 7.02
C PHE A 49 -23.35 1.12 8.51
N ALA A 50 -23.11 2.21 9.22
CA ALA A 50 -23.59 2.34 10.59
C ALA A 50 -25.11 2.24 10.66
N SER A 51 -25.63 1.82 11.82
CA SER A 51 -27.08 1.82 12.05
C SER A 51 -27.68 3.21 11.82
N PRO A 52 -28.89 3.33 11.21
CA PRO A 52 -29.57 4.61 11.02
C PRO A 52 -29.75 5.44 12.30
N LYS A 53 -29.73 4.80 13.47
CA LYS A 53 -29.78 5.49 14.79
C LYS A 53 -28.48 6.21 15.17
N MET A 54 -27.38 5.90 14.49
CA MET A 54 -26.04 6.45 14.81
C MET A 54 -25.50 7.41 13.75
N ASP A 55 -25.81 7.24 12.53
CA ASP A 55 -25.48 7.98 11.29
C ASP A 55 -25.46 6.95 10.14
N GLY A 56 -26.61 6.66 9.60
CA GLY A 56 -26.82 5.58 8.61
C GLY A 56 -26.02 5.71 7.31
N ASN A 57 -25.34 6.85 7.10
CA ASN A 57 -24.51 7.08 5.91
C ASN A 57 -23.02 6.77 6.13
N LYS A 58 -22.63 6.44 7.36
CA LYS A 58 -21.23 6.18 7.68
C LYS A 58 -20.87 4.72 7.46
N VAL A 59 -19.87 4.45 6.63
CA VAL A 59 -19.29 3.11 6.48
C VAL A 59 -18.45 2.76 7.71
N THR A 60 -18.66 1.58 8.25
CA THR A 60 -17.94 1.07 9.43
C THR A 60 -17.06 -0.12 9.12
N MET A 61 -17.43 -0.93 8.14
CA MET A 61 -16.72 -2.14 7.75
C MET A 61 -16.84 -2.40 6.26
N LEU A 62 -15.84 -3.09 5.73
CA LEU A 62 -15.85 -3.68 4.39
C LEU A 62 -15.57 -5.17 4.51
N ARG A 63 -16.46 -6.00 3.98
CA ARG A 63 -16.25 -7.43 3.81
C ARG A 63 -15.55 -7.70 2.49
N LEU A 64 -14.49 -8.53 2.55
CA LEU A 64 -13.79 -9.06 1.38
C LEU A 64 -13.88 -10.58 1.40
N ASP A 65 -14.61 -11.16 0.46
CA ASP A 65 -14.64 -12.60 0.27
C ASP A 65 -13.33 -13.12 -0.36
N PRO A 66 -13.05 -14.43 -0.33
CA PRO A 66 -11.89 -15.01 -0.98
C PRO A 66 -11.76 -14.59 -2.44
N GLY A 67 -10.59 -14.08 -2.84
CA GLY A 67 -10.29 -13.55 -4.17
C GLY A 67 -10.78 -12.12 -4.43
N ALA A 68 -11.60 -11.55 -3.56
CA ALA A 68 -12.05 -10.17 -3.69
C ALA A 68 -10.94 -9.16 -3.35
N ARG A 69 -10.96 -7.99 -4.02
CA ARG A 69 -10.00 -6.90 -3.79
C ARG A 69 -10.70 -5.55 -3.75
N ALA A 70 -10.13 -4.63 -2.98
CA ALA A 70 -10.68 -3.28 -2.84
C ALA A 70 -9.59 -2.23 -2.71
N LEU A 71 -9.89 -1.02 -3.18
CA LEU A 71 -9.05 0.16 -3.06
C LEU A 71 -9.42 0.92 -1.78
N ILE A 72 -8.65 0.71 -0.72
CA ILE A 72 -8.94 1.24 0.61
C ILE A 72 -8.34 2.63 0.78
N PRO A 73 -9.15 3.66 1.08
CA PRO A 73 -8.65 4.99 1.37
C PRO A 73 -7.94 5.05 2.72
N THR A 74 -6.93 5.93 2.83
CA THR A 74 -6.18 6.16 4.08
C THR A 74 -6.30 7.57 4.62
N GLY A 75 -6.80 8.51 3.81
CA GLY A 75 -6.86 9.92 4.14
C GLY A 75 -5.51 10.64 4.09
N LEU A 76 -4.45 9.98 3.69
CA LEU A 76 -3.10 10.55 3.67
C LEU A 76 -2.67 10.96 2.27
N LYS A 77 -2.14 12.19 2.16
CA LYS A 77 -1.39 12.67 0.99
C LYS A 77 0.00 13.03 1.47
N ILE A 78 1.02 12.66 0.71
CA ILE A 78 2.41 12.98 1.05
C ILE A 78 3.12 13.67 -0.10
N ALA A 79 4.19 14.41 0.24
CA ALA A 79 5.16 14.89 -0.72
C ALA A 79 6.56 14.56 -0.18
N LEU A 80 7.28 13.78 -0.95
CA LEU A 80 8.66 13.45 -0.63
C LEU A 80 9.58 14.61 -1.03
N PRO A 81 10.75 14.76 -0.39
CA PRO A 81 11.74 15.72 -0.83
C PRO A 81 12.15 15.44 -2.27
N THR A 82 12.26 16.49 -3.05
CA THR A 82 12.90 16.42 -4.37
C THR A 82 14.40 16.34 -4.19
N THR A 83 15.06 15.57 -5.05
CA THR A 83 16.52 15.56 -5.20
C THR A 83 16.88 16.47 -6.37
N ASP A 84 18.09 17.02 -6.36
CA ASP A 84 18.59 17.78 -7.48
C ASP A 84 18.71 16.89 -8.72
N SER A 85 18.71 17.49 -9.92
CA SER A 85 18.78 16.75 -11.19
C SER A 85 19.97 15.82 -11.29
N ASP A 86 21.07 16.17 -10.60
CA ASP A 86 22.34 15.45 -10.65
C ASP A 86 22.46 14.34 -9.59
N CYS A 87 21.39 14.12 -8.79
CA CYS A 87 21.35 13.01 -7.86
C CYS A 87 21.13 11.67 -8.57
N GLU A 88 21.97 10.70 -8.23
CA GLU A 88 21.86 9.32 -8.75
C GLU A 88 20.69 8.54 -8.12
N PHE A 89 19.98 9.13 -7.17
CA PHE A 89 18.85 8.49 -6.51
C PHE A 89 17.68 9.45 -6.32
N ILE A 90 16.50 8.89 -6.21
CA ILE A 90 15.27 9.57 -5.78
C ILE A 90 14.70 8.88 -4.55
N TYR A 91 13.82 9.57 -3.83
CA TYR A 91 13.06 8.95 -2.76
C TYR A 91 11.76 8.34 -3.29
N GLU A 92 11.38 7.20 -2.75
CA GLU A 92 10.05 6.64 -2.89
C GLU A 92 9.46 6.26 -1.53
N CYS A 93 8.15 6.12 -1.47
CA CYS A 93 7.45 5.48 -0.38
C CYS A 93 6.79 4.20 -0.90
N GLN A 94 6.98 3.10 -0.20
CA GLN A 94 6.39 1.81 -0.55
C GLN A 94 5.25 1.46 0.40
N VAL A 95 4.12 1.06 -0.17
CA VAL A 95 3.03 0.43 0.58
C VAL A 95 3.28 -1.07 0.62
N ARG A 96 3.58 -1.59 1.81
CA ARG A 96 3.88 -3.02 2.04
C ARG A 96 2.81 -3.68 2.91
N PRO A 97 2.56 -4.99 2.76
CA PRO A 97 1.61 -5.71 3.60
C PRO A 97 2.12 -5.81 5.05
N ARG A 98 1.19 -6.04 5.96
CA ARG A 98 1.48 -6.38 7.35
C ARG A 98 1.54 -7.89 7.48
N SER A 99 2.65 -8.39 8.03
CA SER A 99 2.88 -9.83 8.22
C SER A 99 1.76 -10.53 9.01
N GLY A 100 1.23 -9.86 10.04
CA GLY A 100 0.16 -10.41 10.85
C GLY A 100 -1.17 -10.58 10.10
N LEU A 101 -1.52 -9.66 9.19
CA LEU A 101 -2.71 -9.80 8.34
C LEU A 101 -2.50 -10.88 7.28
N ALA A 102 -1.32 -10.90 6.64
CA ALA A 102 -0.98 -11.89 5.64
C ALA A 102 -1.04 -13.31 6.21
N LEU A 103 -0.38 -13.54 7.36
CA LEU A 103 -0.32 -14.87 7.96
C LEU A 103 -1.66 -15.35 8.53
N LYS A 104 -2.37 -14.48 9.24
CA LYS A 104 -3.56 -14.89 10.02
C LYS A 104 -4.87 -14.83 9.23
N LYS A 105 -4.95 -13.92 8.25
CA LYS A 105 -6.20 -13.63 7.52
C LYS A 105 -6.06 -13.81 6.01
N GLY A 106 -4.85 -14.07 5.47
CA GLY A 106 -4.62 -14.12 4.04
C GLY A 106 -4.76 -12.77 3.33
N ILE A 107 -4.81 -11.66 4.08
CA ILE A 107 -4.94 -10.31 3.51
C ILE A 107 -3.56 -9.76 3.16
N THR A 108 -3.41 -9.32 1.92
CA THR A 108 -2.16 -8.69 1.46
C THR A 108 -2.42 -7.47 0.58
N VAL A 109 -1.36 -6.73 0.27
CA VAL A 109 -1.38 -5.64 -0.72
C VAL A 109 -1.11 -6.25 -2.08
N LEU A 110 -2.09 -6.16 -2.99
CA LEU A 110 -2.05 -6.86 -4.27
C LEU A 110 -0.86 -6.49 -5.15
N ASN A 111 -0.49 -5.20 -5.17
CA ASN A 111 0.62 -4.67 -5.94
C ASN A 111 1.91 -4.50 -5.13
N THR A 112 2.10 -5.29 -4.09
CA THR A 112 3.25 -5.13 -3.18
C THR A 112 4.60 -5.41 -3.86
N PRO A 113 5.61 -4.54 -3.60
CA PRO A 113 5.56 -3.26 -2.93
C PRO A 113 4.88 -2.19 -3.77
N GLY A 114 3.82 -1.56 -3.24
CA GLY A 114 3.08 -0.52 -3.93
C GLY A 114 3.87 0.80 -3.96
N THR A 115 4.34 1.20 -5.12
CA THR A 115 5.16 2.40 -5.30
C THR A 115 4.33 3.68 -5.15
N VAL A 116 4.82 4.60 -4.35
CA VAL A 116 4.36 5.99 -4.24
C VAL A 116 5.52 6.89 -4.60
N ASP A 117 5.45 7.46 -5.79
CA ASP A 117 6.50 8.28 -6.38
C ASP A 117 6.73 9.60 -5.60
N ALA A 118 7.92 10.17 -5.73
CA ALA A 118 8.27 11.41 -5.03
C ALA A 118 7.35 12.59 -5.40
N ASP A 119 6.84 12.60 -6.62
CA ASP A 119 5.95 13.64 -7.16
C ASP A 119 4.45 13.28 -7.10
N TYR A 120 4.08 12.13 -6.54
CA TYR A 120 2.69 11.76 -6.32
C TYR A 120 2.04 12.69 -5.28
N ARG A 121 0.89 13.29 -5.62
CA ARG A 121 0.20 14.28 -4.77
C ARG A 121 -1.23 13.90 -4.41
N ASN A 122 -1.72 12.77 -4.92
CA ASN A 122 -3.05 12.30 -4.56
C ASN A 122 -3.03 11.52 -3.25
N GLU A 123 -4.21 11.12 -2.81
CA GLU A 123 -4.35 10.28 -1.62
C GLU A 123 -3.71 8.91 -1.83
N ILE A 124 -2.98 8.45 -0.82
CA ILE A 124 -2.47 7.08 -0.77
C ILE A 124 -3.66 6.15 -0.51
N HIS A 125 -3.88 5.23 -1.43
CA HIS A 125 -4.83 4.13 -1.27
C HIS A 125 -4.07 2.82 -1.19
N VAL A 126 -4.67 1.85 -0.50
CA VAL A 126 -4.13 0.49 -0.38
C VAL A 126 -5.00 -0.46 -1.17
N ILE A 127 -4.42 -1.19 -2.11
CA ILE A 127 -5.13 -2.24 -2.85
C ILE A 127 -5.03 -3.52 -2.03
N LEU A 128 -6.04 -3.80 -1.21
CA LEU A 128 -6.11 -5.06 -0.46
C LEU A 128 -6.75 -6.15 -1.30
N ILE A 129 -6.24 -7.37 -1.16
CA ILE A 129 -6.82 -8.60 -1.68
C ILE A 129 -6.91 -9.64 -0.57
N ASN A 130 -8.00 -10.41 -0.58
CA ASN A 130 -8.15 -11.58 0.27
C ASN A 130 -7.70 -12.84 -0.50
N GLN A 131 -6.54 -13.38 -0.15
CA GLN A 131 -6.02 -14.65 -0.65
C GLN A 131 -6.28 -15.83 0.30
N GLY A 132 -7.01 -15.58 1.40
CA GLY A 132 -7.46 -16.63 2.31
C GLY A 132 -8.65 -17.41 1.78
N HIS A 133 -9.16 -18.32 2.61
CA HIS A 133 -10.29 -19.20 2.28
C HIS A 133 -11.61 -18.75 2.93
N GLU A 134 -11.56 -17.73 3.78
CA GLU A 134 -12.72 -17.20 4.51
C GLU A 134 -12.89 -15.70 4.24
N ALA A 135 -14.11 -15.21 4.35
CA ALA A 135 -14.40 -13.80 4.28
C ALA A 135 -13.72 -13.02 5.42
N VAL A 136 -13.13 -11.88 5.12
CA VAL A 136 -12.46 -11.03 6.10
C VAL A 136 -13.13 -9.66 6.15
N TRP A 137 -13.38 -9.19 7.36
CA TRP A 137 -13.88 -7.84 7.61
C TRP A 137 -12.72 -6.89 7.89
N ILE A 138 -12.71 -5.77 7.17
CA ILE A 138 -11.82 -4.64 7.39
C ILE A 138 -12.62 -3.53 8.06
N GLU A 139 -12.21 -3.12 9.25
CA GLU A 139 -12.90 -2.08 10.03
C GLU A 139 -12.33 -0.68 9.72
N ASP A 140 -13.15 0.36 9.91
CA ASP A 140 -12.65 1.75 9.94
C ASP A 140 -11.53 1.88 10.98
N LYS A 141 -10.45 2.56 10.62
CA LYS A 141 -9.25 2.75 11.45
C LYS A 141 -8.41 1.49 11.70
N GLU A 142 -8.76 0.34 11.13
CA GLU A 142 -7.91 -0.86 11.20
C GLU A 142 -6.56 -0.60 10.52
N ARG A 143 -5.47 -1.11 11.10
CA ARG A 143 -4.13 -1.07 10.50
C ARG A 143 -4.06 -2.09 9.37
N ILE A 144 -3.97 -1.64 8.12
CA ILE A 144 -4.12 -2.47 6.92
C ILE A 144 -2.82 -2.72 6.14
N ALA A 145 -1.87 -1.81 6.25
CA ALA A 145 -0.59 -1.88 5.54
C ALA A 145 0.47 -1.11 6.33
N GLN A 146 1.67 -1.01 5.78
CA GLN A 146 2.75 -0.18 6.33
C GLN A 146 3.43 0.63 5.22
N LEU A 147 3.84 1.85 5.54
CA LEU A 147 4.67 2.70 4.69
C LEU A 147 6.14 2.48 5.02
N VAL A 148 6.95 2.27 3.99
CA VAL A 148 8.40 2.17 4.10
C VAL A 148 9.01 3.18 3.14
N PHE A 149 9.83 4.07 3.64
CA PHE A 149 10.54 5.07 2.84
C PHE A 149 11.93 4.55 2.47
N THR A 150 12.29 4.70 1.21
CA THR A 150 13.59 4.25 0.71
C THR A 150 14.10 5.16 -0.41
N THR A 151 15.32 4.91 -0.84
CA THR A 151 15.91 5.50 -2.03
C THR A 151 15.95 4.47 -3.14
N VAL A 152 15.75 4.91 -4.37
CA VAL A 152 15.88 4.09 -5.57
C VAL A 152 16.86 4.77 -6.52
N ALA A 153 17.71 3.97 -7.15
CA ALA A 153 18.64 4.46 -8.18
C ALA A 153 17.85 4.95 -9.40
N LYS A 154 18.28 6.05 -9.99
CA LYS A 154 17.74 6.54 -11.24
C LYS A 154 18.60 5.97 -12.38
N ALA A 155 18.00 5.08 -13.17
CA ALA A 155 18.68 4.46 -14.29
C ALA A 155 18.53 5.31 -15.55
N GLU A 156 19.63 5.44 -16.30
CA GLU A 156 19.66 5.97 -17.66
C GLU A 156 19.94 4.83 -18.61
N TRP A 157 19.23 4.81 -19.75
CA TRP A 157 19.43 3.78 -20.76
C TRP A 157 20.56 4.18 -21.72
N GLU A 158 21.53 3.27 -21.88
CA GLU A 158 22.52 3.31 -22.95
C GLU A 158 22.23 2.15 -23.90
N GLU A 159 21.77 2.48 -25.11
CA GLU A 159 21.51 1.48 -26.13
C GLU A 159 22.82 1.03 -26.76
N VAL A 160 23.14 -0.25 -26.60
CA VAL A 160 24.36 -0.87 -27.13
C VAL A 160 24.03 -2.06 -28.04
N ALA A 161 24.86 -2.33 -29.02
CA ALA A 161 24.68 -3.48 -29.92
C ALA A 161 24.99 -4.83 -29.24
N ARG A 162 25.76 -4.82 -28.15
CA ARG A 162 26.17 -6.02 -27.41
C ARG A 162 26.41 -5.66 -25.95
N LEU A 163 25.96 -6.52 -25.03
CA LEU A 163 26.27 -6.41 -23.61
C LEU A 163 27.62 -7.04 -23.28
N ASP A 164 28.21 -6.59 -22.18
CA ASP A 164 29.42 -7.18 -21.64
C ASP A 164 29.21 -8.65 -21.27
N GLU A 165 30.24 -9.47 -21.49
CA GLU A 165 30.18 -10.89 -21.15
C GLU A 165 30.31 -11.10 -19.63
N THR A 166 29.58 -12.07 -19.10
CA THR A 166 29.69 -12.47 -17.71
C THR A 166 29.89 -14.01 -17.62
N GLU A 167 30.34 -14.49 -16.48
CA GLU A 167 30.48 -15.92 -16.23
C GLU A 167 29.13 -16.65 -16.15
N ARG A 168 28.04 -15.93 -15.92
CA ARG A 168 26.69 -16.48 -15.80
C ARG A 168 26.16 -16.90 -17.16
N LYS A 169 26.00 -18.21 -17.38
CA LYS A 169 25.55 -18.79 -18.67
C LYS A 169 24.10 -19.30 -18.68
N GLY A 170 23.35 -19.13 -17.58
CA GLY A 170 21.98 -19.64 -17.51
C GLY A 170 20.97 -18.67 -16.91
N GLY A 171 19.71 -18.96 -17.15
CA GLY A 171 18.53 -18.21 -16.67
C GLY A 171 17.74 -18.98 -15.62
N PHE A 172 16.45 -19.18 -15.87
CA PHE A 172 15.53 -19.85 -14.96
C PHE A 172 15.94 -21.29 -14.67
N GLY A 173 16.08 -21.64 -13.38
CA GLY A 173 16.43 -23.00 -12.96
C GLY A 173 17.89 -23.42 -13.19
N HIS A 174 18.81 -22.47 -13.37
CA HIS A 174 20.22 -22.76 -13.67
C HIS A 174 21.04 -23.21 -12.44
N THR A 175 20.59 -22.89 -11.23
CA THR A 175 21.22 -23.43 -10.01
C THR A 175 20.71 -24.84 -9.81
N ASP A 176 21.62 -25.83 -9.98
CA ASP A 176 21.32 -27.26 -9.83
C ASP A 176 20.47 -27.52 -8.60
N GLU A 177 19.36 -28.21 -8.81
CA GLU A 177 18.59 -28.82 -7.74
C GLU A 177 19.52 -29.78 -6.98
N LYS A 178 19.79 -29.43 -5.71
CA LYS A 178 20.36 -30.38 -4.74
C LYS A 178 19.24 -31.04 -3.97
#